data_8242ab2314ad3ffe360e34030c0ad09d
#
_entry.id   8242ab2314ad3ffe360e34030c0ad09d
#
_cell.length_a   1.000
_cell.length_b   1.000
_cell.length_c   1.000
_cell.angle_alpha   90.00
_cell.angle_beta   90.00
_cell.angle_gamma   90.00
#
_symmetry.space_group_name_H-M   'P 1'
#
loop_
_entity.id
_entity.type
_entity.pdbx_description
1 polymer ?
#
loop_
_entity_poly.entity_id
_entity_poly.type
_entity_poly.pdbx_seq_one_letter_code
_entity_poly.pdbx_strand_id
1 'polypeptide(L)'
;MSAPYCASNLTSGFIDLATYDELEKYMYGGQDATSYFVRQTRRATWFTQVPVVLSRASGSPDFGNDWSVTISRAGDYLLHTWLRVTIPALTAAAPPTGAAAITEQIGGAQYTLYQKYISWTPNLMHNLVRECCITFNDLVAARFDNYHLDFWSAFTTPAGKQLGYSTMIGNVPELIDPSISLPKKVLNLPLPFFYTRDSGVALPTAALPYNDMRIFFSFRQLTELLNVWYVYTTNPASPTQLFIKPAQPVNPAVDLVQTSSNYSLCSSAQVWANYAIVSNDERKRMACAPRDILIEQVQTAPWQTFNPLGTTNYDIRFSHAIKALFFAVQNTTIPSYWSNYTTREPQVCKNAGGSTHLVLDNYFPGADPIDNTTLIYENTQRLANMGSDYFSYVEPYYAAPVIPTFTGYHVYSYSLDFICLDPLGSTNYGKLTNVSIIPIASADAKCVSTPYSATNPVCADNNDWYPRPQTFRFIVTAVNNNIIRISGGALGFPVL
;
A
#
# COMPACT_ATOMS: atom_id res chain seq x y z
N MET A 1 51.69 -40.33 -22.49
CA MET A 1 51.65 -39.38 -23.63
C MET A 1 50.22 -38.82 -23.69
N SER A 2 50.02 -37.75 -23.05
CA SER A 2 48.73 -37.02 -23.08
C SER A 2 49.02 -35.54 -23.05
N ALA A 3 49.18 -34.95 -24.20
CA ALA A 3 49.04 -33.53 -24.42
C ALA A 3 49.08 -33.22 -25.89
N PRO A 4 47.96 -33.02 -26.53
CA PRO A 4 47.85 -31.86 -27.40
C PRO A 4 46.49 -31.16 -27.38
N TYR A 5 45.63 -31.44 -26.42
CA TYR A 5 44.28 -30.84 -26.43
C TYR A 5 44.28 -29.35 -26.09
N CYS A 6 45.22 -28.88 -25.29
CA CYS A 6 45.29 -27.44 -24.95
C CYS A 6 45.70 -26.55 -26.13
N ALA A 7 46.53 -27.01 -27.02
CA ALA A 7 46.98 -26.22 -28.17
C ALA A 7 45.87 -26.03 -29.23
N SER A 8 44.99 -27.00 -29.39
CA SER A 8 43.87 -26.92 -30.34
C SER A 8 42.79 -25.95 -29.90
N ASN A 9 42.51 -25.86 -28.58
CA ASN A 9 41.54 -24.95 -28.03
C ASN A 9 42.05 -23.49 -28.10
N LEU A 10 43.33 -23.27 -27.89
CA LEU A 10 43.91 -21.97 -28.04
C LEU A 10 43.88 -21.46 -29.50
N THR A 11 44.18 -22.37 -30.44
CA THR A 11 44.14 -22.07 -31.88
C THR A 11 42.70 -21.75 -32.31
N SER A 12 41.69 -22.46 -31.82
CA SER A 12 40.28 -22.15 -32.13
C SER A 12 39.87 -20.78 -31.58
N GLY A 13 40.35 -20.38 -30.40
CA GLY A 13 40.08 -19.05 -29.85
C GLY A 13 40.68 -17.92 -30.71
N PHE A 14 41.85 -18.13 -31.34
CA PHE A 14 42.38 -17.18 -32.33
C PHE A 14 41.59 -17.15 -33.63
N ILE A 15 41.03 -18.27 -34.05
CA ILE A 15 40.13 -18.32 -35.19
C ILE A 15 38.86 -17.54 -34.93
N ASP A 16 38.27 -17.69 -33.70
CA ASP A 16 37.09 -16.93 -33.28
C ASP A 16 37.35 -15.42 -33.33
N LEU A 17 38.51 -14.96 -32.87
CA LEU A 17 38.92 -13.54 -32.99
C LEU A 17 39.11 -13.11 -34.44
N ALA A 18 39.55 -14.00 -35.34
CA ALA A 18 39.75 -13.67 -36.76
C ALA A 18 38.45 -13.51 -37.54
N THR A 19 37.29 -13.96 -36.98
CA THR A 19 35.97 -13.79 -37.59
C THR A 19 35.37 -12.38 -37.29
N TYR A 20 36.13 -11.46 -36.73
CA TYR A 20 35.77 -10.08 -36.44
C TYR A 20 35.43 -9.29 -37.71
N ASP A 21 34.15 -9.00 -37.91
CA ASP A 21 33.62 -8.32 -39.10
C ASP A 21 32.98 -6.96 -38.73
N GLU A 22 32.34 -6.29 -39.65
CA GLU A 22 31.78 -4.95 -39.47
C GLU A 22 30.72 -4.88 -38.36
N LEU A 23 29.92 -5.95 -38.20
CA LEU A 23 28.92 -6.02 -37.13
C LEU A 23 29.56 -6.05 -35.74
N GLU A 24 30.55 -6.90 -35.57
CA GLU A 24 31.30 -7.02 -34.33
C GLU A 24 32.09 -5.75 -34.02
N LYS A 25 32.64 -5.06 -35.04
CA LYS A 25 33.30 -3.75 -34.89
C LYS A 25 32.33 -2.69 -34.35
N TYR A 26 31.08 -2.70 -34.81
CA TYR A 26 30.08 -1.78 -34.33
C TYR A 26 29.66 -2.05 -32.87
N MET A 27 29.52 -3.32 -32.50
CA MET A 27 29.07 -3.74 -31.16
C MET A 27 30.22 -3.70 -30.11
N TYR A 28 31.43 -4.13 -30.50
CA TYR A 28 32.54 -4.39 -29.55
C TYR A 28 33.73 -3.44 -29.75
N GLY A 29 33.63 -2.40 -30.52
CA GLY A 29 34.67 -1.43 -30.80
C GLY A 29 34.25 0.00 -30.52
N GLY A 30 35.24 0.93 -30.51
CA GLY A 30 35.01 2.35 -30.37
C GLY A 30 35.83 2.96 -29.22
N GLN A 31 35.90 4.30 -29.19
CA GLN A 31 36.68 5.03 -28.17
C GLN A 31 36.13 4.85 -26.75
N ASP A 32 34.82 4.60 -26.61
CA ASP A 32 34.11 4.45 -25.32
C ASP A 32 33.93 2.98 -24.92
N ALA A 33 34.57 2.03 -25.64
CA ALA A 33 34.44 0.61 -25.33
C ALA A 33 35.04 0.28 -23.96
N THR A 34 34.25 -0.39 -23.11
CA THR A 34 34.64 -0.80 -21.76
C THR A 34 35.28 -2.19 -21.77
N SER A 35 36.42 -2.36 -21.14
CA SER A 35 37.01 -3.68 -20.93
C SER A 35 36.39 -4.38 -19.74
N TYR A 36 35.93 -5.63 -19.95
CA TYR A 36 35.45 -6.48 -18.85
C TYR A 36 36.56 -7.10 -18.00
N PHE A 37 37.79 -7.06 -18.46
CA PHE A 37 38.95 -7.67 -17.78
C PHE A 37 39.69 -6.69 -16.85
N VAL A 38 39.15 -5.48 -16.70
CA VAL A 38 39.68 -4.45 -15.79
C VAL A 38 38.57 -4.04 -14.83
N ARG A 39 38.80 -4.22 -13.53
CA ARG A 39 37.88 -3.74 -12.50
C ARG A 39 38.13 -2.26 -12.21
N GLN A 40 37.17 -1.42 -12.55
CA GLN A 40 37.17 -0.01 -12.15
C GLN A 40 36.52 0.13 -10.79
N THR A 41 37.25 0.64 -9.80
CA THR A 41 36.71 0.94 -8.47
C THR A 41 36.46 2.44 -8.35
N ARG A 42 35.21 2.84 -8.12
CA ARG A 42 34.88 4.24 -7.83
C ARG A 42 35.25 4.55 -6.39
N ARG A 43 35.99 5.66 -6.19
CA ARG A 43 36.29 6.17 -4.85
C ARG A 43 35.02 6.82 -4.28
N ALA A 44 34.69 6.50 -3.03
CA ALA A 44 33.56 7.07 -2.30
C ALA A 44 34.04 7.89 -1.10
N THR A 45 33.19 8.77 -0.60
CA THR A 45 33.41 9.48 0.66
C THR A 45 33.20 8.53 1.85
N TRP A 46 33.87 8.83 2.95
CA TRP A 46 33.72 8.03 4.18
C TRP A 46 32.45 8.40 4.92
N PHE A 47 31.58 7.43 5.23
CA PHE A 47 30.37 7.64 6.01
C PHE A 47 30.02 6.40 6.83
N THR A 48 29.17 6.59 7.85
CA THR A 48 28.58 5.52 8.65
C THR A 48 27.08 5.74 8.80
N GLN A 49 26.32 4.68 9.07
CA GLN A 49 24.88 4.73 9.27
C GLN A 49 24.52 4.35 10.70
N VAL A 50 23.58 5.09 11.30
CA VAL A 50 23.13 4.89 12.68
C VAL A 50 21.61 4.99 12.76
N PRO A 51 20.90 3.98 13.27
CA PRO A 51 19.47 4.09 13.54
C PRO A 51 19.21 4.82 14.86
N VAL A 52 18.28 5.77 14.85
CA VAL A 52 17.92 6.60 16.01
C VAL A 52 16.40 6.66 16.14
N VAL A 53 15.89 6.63 17.37
CA VAL A 53 14.47 6.87 17.67
C VAL A 53 14.21 8.36 17.65
N LEU A 54 13.17 8.78 16.92
CA LEU A 54 12.73 10.16 16.88
C LEU A 54 11.94 10.53 18.12
N SER A 55 12.15 11.73 18.63
CA SER A 55 11.42 12.23 19.79
C SER A 55 10.00 12.67 19.41
N ARG A 56 9.05 12.36 20.26
CA ARG A 56 7.67 12.84 20.13
C ARG A 56 7.62 14.35 20.34
N ALA A 57 6.94 15.05 19.45
CA ALA A 57 6.74 16.50 19.53
C ALA A 57 5.40 16.85 20.19
N SER A 58 4.31 16.24 19.73
CA SER A 58 2.97 16.53 20.26
C SER A 58 2.05 15.31 20.12
N GLY A 59 0.96 15.32 20.87
CA GLY A 59 -0.06 14.27 20.84
C GLY A 59 0.35 12.98 21.54
N SER A 60 -0.54 12.00 21.51
CA SER A 60 -0.33 10.68 22.07
C SER A 60 -0.57 9.63 20.97
N PRO A 61 0.40 8.76 20.67
CA PRO A 61 0.27 7.78 19.60
C PRO A 61 -0.67 6.65 20.01
N ASP A 62 -1.97 6.86 19.89
CA ASP A 62 -3.02 5.89 20.19
C ASP A 62 -4.04 5.81 19.06
N PHE A 63 -4.88 4.79 19.11
CA PHE A 63 -5.98 4.65 18.15
C PHE A 63 -6.87 5.88 18.15
N GLY A 64 -7.17 6.40 16.95
CA GLY A 64 -8.03 7.56 16.75
C GLY A 64 -7.39 8.91 17.07
N ASN A 65 -6.11 8.95 17.39
CA ASN A 65 -5.41 10.19 17.76
C ASN A 65 -4.46 10.68 16.66
N ASP A 66 -4.29 11.98 16.65
CA ASP A 66 -3.27 12.66 15.86
C ASP A 66 -2.05 12.93 16.76
N TRP A 67 -0.87 12.70 16.20
CA TRP A 67 0.39 12.90 16.91
C TRP A 67 1.52 13.25 15.96
N SER A 68 2.60 13.78 16.48
CA SER A 68 3.75 14.14 15.67
C SER A 68 5.08 13.82 16.35
N VAL A 69 6.10 13.61 15.51
CA VAL A 69 7.49 13.46 15.92
C VAL A 69 8.36 14.53 15.28
N THR A 70 9.40 14.95 16.00
CA THR A 70 10.40 15.86 15.47
C THR A 70 11.55 15.08 14.84
N ILE A 71 11.93 15.45 13.63
CA ILE A 71 13.13 14.92 12.97
C ILE A 71 14.34 15.60 13.63
N SER A 72 15.07 14.83 14.43
CA SER A 72 16.26 15.33 15.11
C SER A 72 17.43 15.50 14.13
N ARG A 73 18.35 16.41 14.44
CA ARG A 73 19.62 16.59 13.70
C ARG A 73 20.72 15.71 14.29
N ALA A 74 20.40 14.43 14.54
CA ALA A 74 21.33 13.46 15.11
C ALA A 74 22.42 13.01 14.13
N GLY A 75 22.20 13.18 12.83
CA GLY A 75 23.15 12.87 11.76
C GLY A 75 23.14 13.95 10.68
N ASP A 76 23.92 13.74 9.64
CA ASP A 76 24.06 14.70 8.54
C ASP A 76 23.02 14.51 7.44
N TYR A 77 22.69 13.25 7.13
CA TYR A 77 21.66 12.88 6.15
C TYR A 77 20.64 11.93 6.76
N LEU A 78 19.38 12.17 6.49
CA LEU A 78 18.28 11.24 6.80
C LEU A 78 18.02 10.34 5.59
N LEU A 79 18.19 9.02 5.76
CA LEU A 79 18.06 8.04 4.69
C LEU A 79 16.69 7.37 4.66
N HIS A 80 16.32 6.73 5.77
CA HIS A 80 15.09 5.95 5.88
C HIS A 80 14.38 6.23 7.20
N THR A 81 13.06 6.17 7.17
CA THR A 81 12.22 6.24 8.36
C THR A 81 11.20 5.12 8.33
N TRP A 82 10.91 4.57 9.52
CA TRP A 82 9.85 3.57 9.67
C TRP A 82 9.10 3.75 10.98
N LEU A 83 7.82 3.42 10.93
CA LEU A 83 6.95 3.41 12.09
C LEU A 83 6.96 2.00 12.69
N ARG A 84 7.29 1.90 13.97
CA ARG A 84 7.24 0.66 14.75
C ARG A 84 6.12 0.73 15.76
N VAL A 85 5.21 -0.24 15.73
CA VAL A 85 4.05 -0.32 16.62
C VAL A 85 3.92 -1.72 17.18
N THR A 86 3.57 -1.85 18.45
CA THR A 86 3.20 -3.13 19.05
C THR A 86 1.69 -3.15 19.22
N ILE A 87 1.01 -3.98 18.44
CA ILE A 87 -0.45 -4.17 18.57
C ILE A 87 -0.75 -4.96 19.86
N PRO A 88 -1.84 -4.63 20.58
CA PRO A 88 -2.23 -5.36 21.78
C PRO A 88 -2.78 -6.75 21.46
N ALA A 89 -2.69 -7.65 22.44
CA ALA A 89 -3.45 -8.90 22.39
C ALA A 89 -4.92 -8.59 22.65
N LEU A 90 -5.82 -9.19 21.85
CA LEU A 90 -7.26 -9.03 21.97
C LEU A 90 -7.92 -10.40 22.15
N THR A 91 -9.00 -10.45 22.91
CA THR A 91 -9.81 -11.66 23.08
C THR A 91 -11.29 -11.33 22.89
N ALA A 92 -11.99 -12.12 22.08
CA ALA A 92 -13.43 -11.98 21.88
C ALA A 92 -14.20 -12.27 23.17
N ALA A 93 -15.20 -11.44 23.46
CA ALA A 93 -16.10 -11.67 24.58
C ALA A 93 -17.01 -12.87 24.32
N ALA A 94 -17.27 -13.66 25.32
CA ALA A 94 -18.24 -14.75 25.24
C ALA A 94 -19.64 -14.20 24.89
N PRO A 95 -20.42 -14.90 24.07
CA PRO A 95 -21.79 -14.49 23.79
C PRO A 95 -22.64 -14.51 25.06
N PRO A 96 -23.58 -13.57 25.20
CA PRO A 96 -24.49 -13.57 26.33
C PRO A 96 -25.42 -14.80 26.26
N THR A 97 -25.71 -15.40 27.41
CA THR A 97 -26.52 -16.62 27.55
C THR A 97 -27.84 -16.36 28.28
N GLY A 98 -28.80 -17.27 28.19
CA GLY A 98 -30.09 -17.17 28.84
C GLY A 98 -31.03 -16.10 28.25
N ALA A 99 -31.69 -15.35 29.09
CA ALA A 99 -32.65 -14.32 28.67
C ALA A 99 -32.00 -13.14 27.89
N ALA A 100 -30.67 -12.96 28.02
CA ALA A 100 -29.89 -11.96 27.30
C ALA A 100 -29.33 -12.50 25.98
N ALA A 101 -29.62 -13.73 25.58
CA ALA A 101 -29.11 -14.33 24.36
C ALA A 101 -29.52 -13.49 23.12
N ILE A 102 -28.54 -13.19 22.25
CA ILE A 102 -28.79 -12.48 21.00
C ILE A 102 -29.36 -13.49 20.00
N THR A 103 -30.56 -13.23 19.49
CA THR A 103 -31.19 -14.09 18.50
C THR A 103 -31.53 -13.30 17.24
N GLU A 104 -31.49 -13.96 16.10
CA GLU A 104 -31.86 -13.39 14.79
C GLU A 104 -32.75 -14.37 14.02
N GLN A 105 -33.72 -13.84 13.30
CA GLN A 105 -34.60 -14.65 12.44
C GLN A 105 -34.08 -14.63 11.02
N ILE A 106 -33.79 -15.80 10.47
CA ILE A 106 -33.22 -15.96 9.14
C ILE A 106 -33.99 -17.07 8.44
N GLY A 107 -34.60 -16.75 7.28
CA GLY A 107 -35.39 -17.72 6.52
C GLY A 107 -36.55 -18.35 7.29
N GLY A 108 -37.10 -17.63 8.31
CA GLY A 108 -38.18 -18.12 9.16
C GLY A 108 -37.73 -18.99 10.35
N ALA A 109 -36.44 -19.31 10.48
CA ALA A 109 -35.88 -20.01 11.63
C ALA A 109 -35.20 -19.03 12.59
N GLN A 110 -35.25 -19.31 13.88
CA GLN A 110 -34.58 -18.54 14.91
C GLN A 110 -33.17 -19.08 15.13
N TYR A 111 -32.18 -18.21 15.00
CA TYR A 111 -30.78 -18.49 15.27
C TYR A 111 -30.33 -17.77 16.52
N THR A 112 -29.49 -18.42 17.32
CA THR A 112 -28.95 -17.86 18.55
C THR A 112 -27.43 -17.66 18.36
N LEU A 113 -26.90 -16.54 18.86
CA LEU A 113 -25.46 -16.25 18.81
C LEU A 113 -24.69 -17.30 19.63
N TYR A 114 -23.87 -18.08 18.94
CA TYR A 114 -23.10 -19.19 19.51
C TYR A 114 -21.69 -18.76 19.92
N GLN A 115 -21.01 -18.00 19.06
CA GLN A 115 -19.61 -17.60 19.26
C GLN A 115 -19.32 -16.28 18.56
N LYS A 116 -18.40 -15.50 19.12
CA LYS A 116 -17.80 -14.33 18.49
C LYS A 116 -16.36 -14.62 18.09
N TYR A 117 -15.98 -14.19 16.92
CA TYR A 117 -14.62 -14.22 16.41
C TYR A 117 -14.17 -12.82 16.07
N ILE A 118 -12.88 -12.56 16.22
CA ILE A 118 -12.26 -11.28 15.92
C ILE A 118 -11.11 -11.47 14.94
N SER A 119 -10.88 -10.47 14.11
CA SER A 119 -9.74 -10.41 13.21
C SER A 119 -9.32 -8.97 12.96
N TRP A 120 -8.05 -8.74 12.65
CA TRP A 120 -7.61 -7.45 12.18
C TRP A 120 -7.95 -7.29 10.70
N THR A 121 -8.06 -6.04 10.26
CA THR A 121 -8.18 -5.72 8.83
C THR A 121 -6.92 -6.14 8.07
N PRO A 122 -7.02 -6.58 6.81
CA PRO A 122 -5.84 -6.82 5.97
C PRO A 122 -4.98 -5.56 5.87
N ASN A 123 -3.66 -5.74 5.65
CA ASN A 123 -2.70 -4.65 5.60
C ASN A 123 -2.80 -3.70 6.80
N LEU A 124 -2.83 -4.27 8.01
CA LEU A 124 -3.15 -3.54 9.24
C LEU A 124 -2.36 -2.24 9.41
N MET A 125 -1.05 -2.26 9.17
CA MET A 125 -0.21 -1.06 9.34
C MET A 125 -0.51 0.03 8.32
N HIS A 126 -0.89 -0.32 7.08
CA HIS A 126 -1.33 0.67 6.09
C HIS A 126 -2.63 1.33 6.56
N ASN A 127 -3.58 0.51 7.00
CA ASN A 127 -4.91 0.99 7.38
C ASN A 127 -4.93 1.69 8.75
N LEU A 128 -3.96 1.42 9.63
CA LEU A 128 -3.78 2.17 10.88
C LEU A 128 -3.48 3.65 10.60
N VAL A 129 -2.66 3.92 9.58
CA VAL A 129 -2.30 5.28 9.19
C VAL A 129 -3.36 5.83 8.24
N ARG A 130 -4.21 6.73 8.74
CA ARG A 130 -5.18 7.46 7.91
C ARG A 130 -4.48 8.41 6.97
N GLU A 131 -3.54 9.18 7.50
CA GLU A 131 -2.72 10.14 6.78
C GLU A 131 -1.37 10.29 7.48
N CYS A 132 -0.32 10.42 6.71
CA CYS A 132 1.01 10.75 7.20
C CYS A 132 1.59 11.86 6.33
N CYS A 133 2.09 12.92 6.96
CA CYS A 133 2.73 14.03 6.25
C CYS A 133 4.02 14.47 6.91
N ILE A 134 4.96 14.96 6.09
CA ILE A 134 6.19 15.60 6.53
C ILE A 134 6.09 17.11 6.29
N THR A 135 6.43 17.90 7.30
CA THR A 135 6.38 19.35 7.24
C THR A 135 7.74 19.98 7.55
N PHE A 136 7.98 21.11 6.91
CA PHE A 136 9.14 21.99 7.14
C PHE A 136 8.63 23.38 7.46
N ASN A 137 8.78 23.86 8.71
CA ASN A 137 8.20 25.12 9.18
C ASN A 137 6.70 25.22 8.84
N ASP A 138 5.93 24.18 9.16
CA ASP A 138 4.50 24.05 8.88
C ASP A 138 4.10 23.98 7.38
N LEU A 139 5.07 24.05 6.45
CA LEU A 139 4.83 23.78 5.04
C LEU A 139 4.84 22.28 4.80
N VAL A 140 3.73 21.74 4.29
CA VAL A 140 3.62 20.31 3.94
C VAL A 140 4.45 20.03 2.69
N ALA A 141 5.50 19.24 2.85
CA ALA A 141 6.38 18.85 1.74
C ALA A 141 5.86 17.62 0.99
N ALA A 142 5.40 16.63 1.72
CA ALA A 142 4.82 15.41 1.15
C ALA A 142 3.80 14.84 2.12
N ARG A 143 2.77 14.22 1.58
CA ARG A 143 1.77 13.48 2.34
C ARG A 143 1.34 12.25 1.57
N PHE A 144 0.92 11.24 2.29
CA PHE A 144 0.34 10.04 1.72
C PHE A 144 -0.70 9.45 2.68
N ASP A 145 -1.56 8.62 2.15
CA ASP A 145 -2.63 7.92 2.87
C ASP A 145 -2.46 6.40 2.77
N ASN A 146 -3.41 5.66 3.36
CA ASN A 146 -3.42 4.21 3.30
C ASN A 146 -3.58 3.68 1.87
N TYR A 147 -4.31 4.37 1.00
CA TYR A 147 -4.51 3.93 -0.39
C TYR A 147 -3.20 3.97 -1.16
N HIS A 148 -2.45 5.06 -1.00
CA HIS A 148 -1.12 5.13 -1.61
C HIS A 148 -0.19 4.03 -1.10
N LEU A 149 -0.21 3.73 0.20
CA LEU A 149 0.59 2.64 0.78
C LEU A 149 0.23 1.29 0.15
N ASP A 150 -1.06 1.00 -0.02
CA ASP A 150 -1.52 -0.23 -0.65
C ASP A 150 -1.07 -0.32 -2.12
N PHE A 151 -1.32 0.71 -2.92
CA PHE A 151 -0.92 0.73 -4.33
C PHE A 151 0.59 0.65 -4.48
N TRP A 152 1.31 1.46 -3.73
CA TRP A 152 2.75 1.50 -3.81
C TRP A 152 3.38 0.16 -3.47
N SER A 153 2.95 -0.48 -2.39
CA SER A 153 3.46 -1.80 -1.99
C SER A 153 3.11 -2.89 -3.00
N ALA A 154 1.91 -2.85 -3.59
CA ALA A 154 1.46 -3.85 -4.55
C ALA A 154 2.29 -3.85 -5.85
N PHE A 155 2.68 -2.67 -6.35
CA PHE A 155 3.39 -2.52 -7.62
C PHE A 155 4.92 -2.45 -7.48
N THR A 156 5.45 -2.08 -6.30
CA THR A 156 6.89 -1.79 -6.16
C THR A 156 7.65 -2.76 -5.28
N THR A 157 6.98 -3.53 -4.42
CA THR A 157 7.67 -4.49 -3.57
C THR A 157 8.13 -5.70 -4.38
N PRO A 158 9.45 -5.96 -4.51
CA PRO A 158 9.95 -7.10 -5.25
C PRO A 158 9.38 -8.42 -4.73
N ALA A 159 9.10 -9.37 -5.61
CA ALA A 159 8.49 -10.67 -5.29
C ALA A 159 9.22 -11.41 -4.14
N GLY A 160 10.54 -11.39 -4.13
CA GLY A 160 11.35 -12.01 -3.06
C GLY A 160 11.23 -11.33 -1.68
N LYS A 161 10.66 -10.14 -1.60
CA LYS A 161 10.44 -9.39 -0.35
C LYS A 161 8.97 -9.34 0.07
N GLN A 162 8.03 -9.75 -0.77
CA GLN A 162 6.59 -9.64 -0.50
C GLN A 162 6.16 -10.35 0.79
N LEU A 163 6.60 -11.59 1.01
CA LEU A 163 6.27 -12.34 2.22
C LEU A 163 6.81 -11.66 3.48
N GLY A 164 8.06 -11.20 3.43
CA GLY A 164 8.67 -10.45 4.53
C GLY A 164 7.95 -9.13 4.80
N TYR A 165 7.58 -8.41 3.74
CA TYR A 165 6.82 -7.18 3.84
C TYR A 165 5.42 -7.41 4.44
N SER A 166 4.70 -8.44 3.97
CA SER A 166 3.40 -8.83 4.54
C SER A 166 3.50 -9.13 6.05
N THR A 167 4.57 -9.80 6.46
CA THR A 167 4.83 -10.06 7.88
C THR A 167 5.10 -8.77 8.66
N MET A 168 5.83 -7.81 8.07
CA MET A 168 6.12 -6.52 8.70
C MET A 168 4.88 -5.68 8.93
N ILE A 169 3.95 -5.64 7.98
CA ILE A 169 2.73 -4.81 8.04
C ILE A 169 1.54 -5.49 8.73
N GLY A 170 1.69 -6.76 9.12
CA GLY A 170 0.64 -7.52 9.79
C GLY A 170 -0.35 -8.19 8.85
N ASN A 171 0.00 -8.36 7.57
CA ASN A 171 -0.84 -9.09 6.61
C ASN A 171 -0.48 -10.58 6.63
N VAL A 172 -0.78 -11.23 7.76
CA VAL A 172 -0.50 -12.65 8.02
C VAL A 172 -1.75 -13.35 8.53
N PRO A 173 -1.94 -14.64 8.22
CA PRO A 173 -3.13 -15.41 8.65
C PRO A 173 -3.41 -15.34 10.15
N GLU A 174 -2.38 -15.34 10.97
CA GLU A 174 -2.46 -15.25 12.45
C GLU A 174 -3.25 -13.99 12.93
N LEU A 175 -3.26 -12.90 12.17
CA LEU A 175 -3.92 -11.64 12.50
C LEU A 175 -5.21 -11.40 11.70
N ILE A 176 -5.26 -11.90 10.47
CA ILE A 176 -6.36 -11.66 9.54
C ILE A 176 -7.45 -12.72 9.67
N ASP A 177 -7.08 -13.98 9.93
CA ASP A 177 -8.07 -15.03 10.05
C ASP A 177 -8.89 -14.86 11.34
N PRO A 178 -10.21 -15.03 11.26
CA PRO A 178 -11.07 -14.92 12.43
C PRO A 178 -10.67 -15.92 13.52
N SER A 179 -10.37 -15.43 14.70
CA SER A 179 -9.99 -16.24 15.87
C SER A 179 -10.65 -15.71 17.15
N ILE A 180 -10.68 -16.54 18.20
CA ILE A 180 -11.20 -16.13 19.52
C ILE A 180 -10.23 -15.17 20.19
N SER A 181 -8.93 -15.32 19.93
CA SER A 181 -7.89 -14.47 20.51
C SER A 181 -6.83 -14.11 19.47
N LEU A 182 -6.44 -12.84 19.46
CA LEU A 182 -5.38 -12.31 18.62
C LEU A 182 -4.14 -12.06 19.46
N PRO A 183 -2.97 -12.46 18.98
CA PRO A 183 -1.71 -12.30 19.74
C PRO A 183 -1.23 -10.85 19.72
N LYS A 184 -0.43 -10.52 20.73
CA LYS A 184 0.39 -9.31 20.72
C LYS A 184 1.52 -9.46 19.70
N LYS A 185 1.70 -8.47 18.79
CA LYS A 185 2.73 -8.54 17.76
C LYS A 185 3.37 -7.17 17.53
N VAL A 186 4.67 -7.18 17.21
CA VAL A 186 5.40 -5.98 16.79
C VAL A 186 5.36 -5.88 15.29
N LEU A 187 4.90 -4.74 14.79
CA LEU A 187 4.78 -4.45 13.37
C LEU A 187 5.65 -3.25 13.00
N ASN A 188 6.08 -3.21 11.75
CA ASN A 188 6.93 -2.15 11.23
C ASN A 188 6.41 -1.70 9.86
N LEU A 189 6.26 -0.40 9.67
CA LEU A 189 5.84 0.20 8.41
C LEU A 189 6.93 1.11 7.88
N PRO A 190 7.60 0.78 6.77
CA PRO A 190 8.47 1.72 6.07
C PRO A 190 7.65 2.88 5.52
N LEU A 191 8.12 4.12 5.71
CA LEU A 191 7.42 5.31 5.26
C LEU A 191 7.99 5.74 3.89
N PRO A 192 7.19 5.72 2.80
CA PRO A 192 7.66 5.99 1.44
C PRO A 192 7.74 7.49 1.14
N PHE A 193 8.53 8.22 1.91
CA PHE A 193 8.81 9.62 1.62
C PHE A 193 9.83 9.76 0.49
N PHE A 194 9.91 10.95 -0.12
CA PHE A 194 10.81 11.23 -1.25
C PHE A 194 12.28 10.92 -0.95
N TYR A 195 12.76 11.20 0.27
CA TYR A 195 14.15 10.96 0.65
C TYR A 195 14.52 9.48 0.85
N THR A 196 13.53 8.59 0.91
CA THR A 196 13.77 7.15 1.08
C THR A 196 13.98 6.41 -0.25
N ARG A 197 13.83 7.10 -1.38
CA ARG A 197 13.91 6.51 -2.72
C ARG A 197 15.33 6.11 -3.10
N ASP A 198 16.27 7.03 -2.90
CA ASP A 198 17.68 6.86 -3.23
C ASP A 198 18.54 7.67 -2.29
N SER A 199 19.80 7.24 -2.10
CA SER A 199 20.78 7.98 -1.28
C SER A 199 21.08 9.37 -1.84
N GLY A 200 20.93 9.59 -3.15
CA GLY A 200 21.13 10.88 -3.80
C GLY A 200 20.11 11.96 -3.44
N VAL A 201 18.91 11.57 -3.01
CA VAL A 201 17.83 12.47 -2.56
C VAL A 201 17.66 12.47 -1.04
N ALA A 202 18.60 11.88 -0.29
CA ALA A 202 18.59 11.89 1.16
C ALA A 202 18.45 13.30 1.72
N LEU A 203 17.67 13.48 2.76
CA LEU A 203 17.41 14.78 3.36
C LEU A 203 18.65 15.26 4.14
N PRO A 204 19.31 16.38 3.74
CA PRO A 204 20.50 16.89 4.41
C PRO A 204 20.10 17.66 5.68
N THR A 205 19.90 16.98 6.77
CA THR A 205 19.47 17.57 8.07
C THR A 205 20.46 18.60 8.61
N ALA A 206 21.76 18.40 8.37
CA ALA A 206 22.79 19.36 8.77
C ALA A 206 22.77 20.67 7.96
N ALA A 207 22.24 20.65 6.74
CA ALA A 207 22.10 21.85 5.90
C ALA A 207 20.82 22.64 6.19
N LEU A 208 19.97 22.17 7.10
CA LEU A 208 18.67 22.75 7.43
C LEU A 208 18.58 23.22 8.91
N PRO A 209 19.48 24.10 9.39
CA PRO A 209 19.47 24.54 10.79
C PRO A 209 18.23 25.36 11.19
N TYR A 210 17.60 26.04 10.23
CA TYR A 210 16.50 26.95 10.49
C TYR A 210 15.11 26.35 10.28
N ASN A 211 15.03 25.08 9.79
CA ASN A 211 13.75 24.42 9.59
C ASN A 211 13.37 23.58 10.80
N ASP A 212 12.14 23.75 11.29
CA ASP A 212 11.49 22.78 12.17
C ASP A 212 10.91 21.65 11.32
N MET A 213 11.44 20.46 11.50
CA MET A 213 11.09 19.29 10.69
C MET A 213 10.25 18.34 11.52
N ARG A 214 9.03 18.06 11.08
CA ARG A 214 8.11 17.16 11.78
C ARG A 214 7.45 16.16 10.84
N ILE A 215 7.14 14.98 11.36
CA ILE A 215 6.27 14.01 10.73
C ILE A 215 5.00 13.92 11.55
N PHE A 216 3.86 14.15 10.91
CA PHE A 216 2.54 14.05 11.50
C PHE A 216 1.90 12.73 11.09
N PHE A 217 1.20 12.13 12.04
CA PHE A 217 0.42 10.91 11.84
C PHE A 217 -0.99 11.14 12.33
N SER A 218 -1.97 10.70 11.55
CA SER A 218 -3.35 10.53 11.96
C SER A 218 -3.70 9.05 11.97
N PHE A 219 -4.04 8.50 13.14
CA PHE A 219 -4.37 7.09 13.30
C PHE A 219 -5.89 6.86 13.27
N ARG A 220 -6.30 5.72 12.73
CA ARG A 220 -7.70 5.29 12.77
C ARG A 220 -8.07 4.73 14.14
N GLN A 221 -9.37 4.77 14.43
CA GLN A 221 -9.92 4.18 15.65
C GLN A 221 -9.85 2.66 15.62
N LEU A 222 -9.81 2.03 16.79
CA LEU A 222 -9.83 0.57 16.93
C LEU A 222 -11.05 -0.05 16.25
N THR A 223 -12.22 0.59 16.36
CA THR A 223 -13.48 0.15 15.76
C THR A 223 -13.46 0.13 14.23
N GLU A 224 -12.61 0.93 13.61
CA GLU A 224 -12.44 0.99 12.16
C GLU A 224 -11.47 -0.08 11.64
N LEU A 225 -10.65 -0.70 12.51
CA LEU A 225 -9.58 -1.64 12.16
C LEU A 225 -9.89 -3.07 12.57
N LEU A 226 -10.82 -3.26 13.51
CA LEU A 226 -11.20 -4.55 14.03
C LEU A 226 -12.44 -5.08 13.31
N ASN A 227 -12.37 -6.30 12.81
CA ASN A 227 -13.51 -7.04 12.29
C ASN A 227 -14.01 -8.00 13.36
N VAL A 228 -15.32 -8.00 13.58
CA VAL A 228 -15.97 -8.92 14.51
C VAL A 228 -16.99 -9.75 13.72
N TRP A 229 -16.94 -11.06 13.92
CA TRP A 229 -17.78 -12.02 13.23
C TRP A 229 -18.68 -12.70 14.24
N TYR A 230 -19.98 -12.59 14.06
CA TYR A 230 -20.97 -13.28 14.87
C TYR A 230 -21.35 -14.58 14.19
N VAL A 231 -21.20 -15.67 14.92
CA VAL A 231 -21.58 -17.00 14.47
C VAL A 231 -22.86 -17.41 15.19
N TYR A 232 -23.91 -17.62 14.43
CA TYR A 232 -25.22 -18.03 14.91
C TYR A 232 -25.46 -19.50 14.59
N THR A 233 -26.29 -20.16 15.43
CA THR A 233 -26.72 -21.54 15.21
C THR A 233 -28.19 -21.71 15.65
N THR A 234 -28.89 -22.68 15.07
CA THR A 234 -30.23 -23.07 15.50
C THR A 234 -30.19 -23.86 16.80
N ASN A 235 -29.11 -24.60 17.06
CA ASN A 235 -28.92 -25.38 18.27
C ASN A 235 -27.54 -25.16 18.89
N PRO A 236 -27.40 -24.30 19.93
CA PRO A 236 -26.14 -24.05 20.61
C PRO A 236 -25.49 -25.29 21.24
N ALA A 237 -26.27 -26.30 21.65
CA ALA A 237 -25.76 -27.52 22.26
C ALA A 237 -25.11 -28.49 21.24
N SER A 238 -25.55 -28.41 19.96
CA SER A 238 -25.03 -29.24 18.87
C SER A 238 -25.02 -28.40 17.58
N PRO A 239 -24.03 -27.54 17.35
CA PRO A 239 -24.02 -26.60 16.24
C PRO A 239 -23.76 -27.31 14.89
N THR A 240 -24.83 -27.66 14.20
CA THR A 240 -24.77 -28.32 12.89
C THR A 240 -24.96 -27.35 11.73
N GLN A 241 -25.72 -26.29 11.92
CA GLN A 241 -25.93 -25.22 10.96
C GLN A 241 -25.38 -23.93 11.54
N LEU A 242 -24.39 -23.36 10.89
CA LEU A 242 -23.74 -22.14 11.31
C LEU A 242 -24.03 -21.04 10.31
N PHE A 243 -24.46 -19.91 10.81
CA PHE A 243 -24.61 -18.67 10.09
C PHE A 243 -23.61 -17.64 10.59
N ILE A 244 -22.88 -16.99 9.69
CA ILE A 244 -21.81 -16.07 10.02
C ILE A 244 -22.16 -14.70 9.47
N LYS A 245 -22.10 -13.68 10.31
CA LYS A 245 -22.42 -12.31 9.96
C LYS A 245 -21.38 -11.36 10.54
N PRO A 246 -20.90 -10.37 9.78
CA PRO A 246 -20.07 -9.32 10.35
C PRO A 246 -20.89 -8.48 11.34
N ALA A 247 -20.34 -8.22 12.51
CA ALA A 247 -20.95 -7.31 13.47
C ALA A 247 -20.66 -5.86 13.03
N GLN A 248 -21.71 -5.09 12.79
CA GLN A 248 -21.59 -3.68 12.42
C GLN A 248 -22.66 -2.86 13.17
N PRO A 249 -22.29 -1.77 13.83
CA PRO A 249 -20.92 -1.31 14.13
C PRO A 249 -20.22 -2.18 15.18
N VAL A 250 -18.90 -2.26 15.09
CA VAL A 250 -18.08 -2.94 16.11
C VAL A 250 -18.11 -2.16 17.41
N ASN A 251 -18.45 -2.85 18.50
CA ASN A 251 -18.48 -2.25 19.84
C ASN A 251 -17.48 -2.95 20.77
N PRO A 252 -16.28 -2.38 20.98
CA PRO A 252 -15.25 -3.01 21.82
C PRO A 252 -15.69 -3.33 23.24
N ALA A 253 -16.62 -2.54 23.79
CA ALA A 253 -17.15 -2.76 25.14
C ALA A 253 -17.97 -4.05 25.28
N VAL A 254 -18.57 -4.52 24.19
CA VAL A 254 -19.44 -5.71 24.16
C VAL A 254 -18.73 -6.88 23.49
N ASP A 255 -17.88 -6.61 22.50
CA ASP A 255 -17.30 -7.62 21.63
C ASP A 255 -15.96 -8.15 22.14
N LEU A 256 -15.26 -7.38 22.98
CA LEU A 256 -13.98 -7.77 23.56
C LEU A 256 -14.08 -8.05 25.06
N VAL A 257 -13.21 -8.95 25.55
CA VAL A 257 -13.05 -9.14 27.00
C VAL A 257 -12.42 -7.88 27.56
N GLN A 258 -13.14 -7.20 28.46
CA GLN A 258 -12.66 -6.03 29.17
C GLN A 258 -11.54 -6.44 30.14
N THR A 259 -10.31 -6.39 29.71
CA THR A 259 -9.15 -6.42 30.60
C THR A 259 -8.82 -4.98 31.03
N SER A 260 -8.35 -4.82 32.25
CA SER A 260 -8.02 -3.53 32.86
C SER A 260 -6.89 -2.74 32.14
N SER A 261 -6.23 -3.35 31.19
CA SER A 261 -5.24 -2.71 30.31
C SER A 261 -5.95 -2.20 29.06
N ASN A 262 -6.07 -0.92 28.95
CA ASN A 262 -6.58 -0.24 27.77
C ASN A 262 -5.89 -0.80 26.52
N TYR A 263 -6.67 -1.02 25.45
CA TYR A 263 -6.18 -1.40 24.12
C TYR A 263 -5.42 -0.24 23.47
N SER A 264 -4.36 0.24 24.14
CA SER A 264 -3.65 1.45 23.79
C SER A 264 -2.32 1.14 23.11
N LEU A 265 -1.97 1.95 22.12
CA LEU A 265 -0.66 1.93 21.45
C LEU A 265 0.35 2.89 22.09
N CYS A 266 -0.07 3.67 23.08
CA CYS A 266 0.62 4.86 23.58
C CYS A 266 2.09 4.64 24.01
N SER A 267 2.40 3.46 24.54
CA SER A 267 3.76 3.14 25.03
C SER A 267 4.62 2.42 23.99
N SER A 268 4.04 2.01 22.87
CA SER A 268 4.70 1.11 21.92
C SER A 268 4.94 1.70 20.54
N ALA A 269 4.24 2.77 20.16
CA ALA A 269 4.41 3.40 18.87
C ALA A 269 5.64 4.34 18.89
N GLN A 270 6.58 4.05 18.02
CA GLN A 270 7.85 4.78 17.87
C GLN A 270 8.15 4.98 16.39
N VAL A 271 8.74 6.12 16.05
CA VAL A 271 9.31 6.34 14.72
C VAL A 271 10.82 6.24 14.82
N TRP A 272 11.38 5.40 13.97
CA TRP A 272 12.81 5.21 13.84
C TRP A 272 13.30 5.86 12.57
N ALA A 273 14.51 6.41 12.61
CA ALA A 273 15.17 7.03 11.49
C ALA A 273 16.59 6.51 11.35
N ASN A 274 17.02 6.23 10.13
CA ASN A 274 18.40 5.86 9.83
C ASN A 274 19.13 7.09 9.30
N TYR A 275 20.15 7.52 10.01
CA TYR A 275 20.98 8.67 9.66
C TYR A 275 22.33 8.22 9.11
N ALA A 276 22.84 8.95 8.14
CA ALA A 276 24.23 8.88 7.72
C ALA A 276 25.03 10.03 8.35
N ILE A 277 26.21 9.71 8.88
CA ILE A 277 27.19 10.66 9.39
C ILE A 277 28.35 10.66 8.42
N VAL A 278 28.67 11.83 7.88
CA VAL A 278 29.69 12.01 6.84
C VAL A 278 30.92 12.74 7.35
N SER A 279 32.00 12.72 6.56
CA SER A 279 33.23 13.44 6.87
C SER A 279 33.03 14.95 6.90
N ASN A 280 33.91 15.67 7.63
CA ASN A 280 33.84 17.14 7.76
C ASN A 280 33.96 17.86 6.42
N ASP A 281 34.73 17.31 5.45
CA ASP A 281 34.90 17.93 4.15
C ASP A 281 33.60 17.87 3.32
N GLU A 282 32.89 16.77 3.39
CA GLU A 282 31.57 16.63 2.75
C GLU A 282 30.54 17.53 3.43
N ARG A 283 30.54 17.60 4.76
CA ARG A 283 29.65 18.48 5.53
C ARG A 283 29.84 19.95 5.16
N LYS A 284 31.08 20.41 4.97
CA LYS A 284 31.37 21.75 4.49
C LYS A 284 30.84 22.00 3.08
N ARG A 285 31.05 21.05 2.16
CA ARG A 285 30.48 21.15 0.80
C ARG A 285 28.97 21.25 0.80
N MET A 286 28.31 20.47 1.65
CA MET A 286 26.86 20.47 1.80
C MET A 286 26.32 21.81 2.32
N ALA A 287 27.03 22.44 3.27
CA ALA A 287 26.61 23.70 3.89
C ALA A 287 26.78 24.93 2.96
N CYS A 288 27.73 24.89 2.04
CA CYS A 288 28.12 26.06 1.23
C CYS A 288 27.37 26.17 -0.11
N ALA A 289 26.87 25.07 -0.67
CA ALA A 289 26.29 25.08 -2.01
C ALA A 289 24.78 25.00 -1.98
N PRO A 290 24.04 25.89 -2.67
CA PRO A 290 22.61 25.69 -2.91
C PRO A 290 22.42 24.42 -3.71
N ARG A 291 21.38 23.65 -3.37
CA ARG A 291 21.10 22.36 -3.99
C ARG A 291 19.65 22.28 -4.39
N ASP A 292 19.40 21.91 -5.63
CA ASP A 292 18.09 21.53 -6.12
C ASP A 292 17.98 20.00 -6.14
N ILE A 293 16.95 19.46 -5.52
CA ILE A 293 16.69 18.02 -5.40
C ILE A 293 15.38 17.73 -6.09
N LEU A 294 15.40 16.82 -7.07
CA LEU A 294 14.20 16.28 -7.67
C LEU A 294 13.53 15.33 -6.69
N ILE A 295 12.26 15.53 -6.44
CA ILE A 295 11.46 14.75 -5.49
C ILE A 295 10.20 14.20 -6.15
N GLU A 296 9.61 13.21 -5.49
CA GLU A 296 8.28 12.72 -5.82
C GLU A 296 7.30 13.07 -4.70
N GLN A 297 6.11 13.47 -5.10
CA GLN A 297 4.99 13.74 -4.21
C GLN A 297 3.79 12.88 -4.58
N VAL A 298 2.91 12.69 -3.64
CA VAL A 298 1.66 11.92 -3.80
C VAL A 298 0.48 12.85 -3.67
N GLN A 299 -0.46 12.72 -4.58
CA GLN A 299 -1.74 13.42 -4.56
C GLN A 299 -2.86 12.38 -4.64
N THR A 300 -3.81 12.44 -3.72
CA THR A 300 -5.01 11.59 -3.74
C THR A 300 -6.22 12.46 -4.01
N ALA A 301 -7.02 12.09 -5.00
CA ALA A 301 -8.29 12.75 -5.26
C ALA A 301 -9.29 12.41 -4.14
N PRO A 302 -10.21 13.33 -3.80
CA PRO A 302 -11.32 13.00 -2.90
C PRO A 302 -12.06 11.77 -3.42
N TRP A 303 -12.29 10.81 -2.54
CA TRP A 303 -13.05 9.62 -2.92
C TRP A 303 -14.48 9.97 -3.33
N GLN A 304 -15.00 9.24 -4.29
CA GLN A 304 -16.36 9.42 -4.80
C GLN A 304 -17.10 8.08 -4.78
N THR A 305 -18.42 8.13 -4.59
CA THR A 305 -19.25 6.92 -4.61
C THR A 305 -19.24 6.33 -6.02
N PHE A 306 -18.96 5.03 -6.12
CA PHE A 306 -19.05 4.28 -7.37
C PHE A 306 -20.39 3.53 -7.40
N ASN A 307 -21.21 3.84 -8.40
CA ASN A 307 -22.49 3.15 -8.63
C ASN A 307 -22.37 2.20 -9.82
N PRO A 308 -22.30 0.88 -9.62
CA PRO A 308 -22.18 -0.08 -10.72
C PRO A 308 -23.37 -0.09 -11.69
N LEU A 309 -24.53 0.37 -11.27
CA LEU A 309 -25.75 0.41 -12.11
C LEU A 309 -25.86 1.66 -12.99
N GLY A 310 -24.93 2.61 -12.82
CA GLY A 310 -24.86 3.84 -13.59
C GLY A 310 -23.50 4.07 -14.21
N THR A 311 -23.41 5.00 -15.15
CA THR A 311 -22.12 5.47 -15.67
C THR A 311 -21.83 6.83 -15.07
N THR A 312 -20.69 6.99 -14.42
CA THR A 312 -20.29 8.25 -13.77
C THR A 312 -18.93 8.69 -14.29
N ASN A 313 -18.83 9.95 -14.65
CA ASN A 313 -17.56 10.60 -14.96
C ASN A 313 -16.97 11.13 -13.67
N TYR A 314 -15.72 10.76 -13.39
CA TYR A 314 -14.97 11.23 -12.24
C TYR A 314 -13.95 12.26 -12.69
N ASP A 315 -14.18 13.52 -12.34
CA ASP A 315 -13.25 14.59 -12.62
C ASP A 315 -12.08 14.54 -11.64
N ILE A 316 -10.87 14.55 -12.20
CA ILE A 316 -9.62 14.47 -11.47
C ILE A 316 -8.89 15.79 -11.62
N ARG A 317 -8.51 16.40 -10.51
CA ARG A 317 -7.69 17.61 -10.49
C ARG A 317 -6.42 17.35 -9.68
N PHE A 318 -5.32 17.26 -10.40
CA PHE A 318 -4.00 17.17 -9.81
C PHE A 318 -3.14 18.33 -10.31
N SER A 319 -2.12 18.67 -9.57
CA SER A 319 -1.11 19.66 -9.95
C SER A 319 0.18 18.97 -10.40
N HIS A 320 1.03 19.73 -11.08
CA HIS A 320 2.35 19.30 -11.54
C HIS A 320 2.36 18.16 -12.57
N ALA A 321 3.55 17.68 -12.87
CA ALA A 321 3.79 16.63 -13.84
C ALA A 321 3.56 15.25 -13.21
N ILE A 322 2.44 14.61 -13.57
CA ILE A 322 2.09 13.27 -13.10
C ILE A 322 2.90 12.22 -13.84
N LYS A 323 3.49 11.31 -13.08
CA LYS A 323 4.34 10.23 -13.52
C LYS A 323 3.58 8.91 -13.63
N ALA A 324 2.77 8.61 -12.63
CA ALA A 324 1.90 7.45 -12.59
C ALA A 324 0.56 7.77 -11.94
N LEU A 325 -0.48 7.13 -12.43
CA LEU A 325 -1.85 7.21 -11.92
C LEU A 325 -2.25 5.83 -11.42
N PHE A 326 -2.63 5.74 -10.14
CA PHE A 326 -3.19 4.54 -9.54
C PHE A 326 -4.68 4.75 -9.30
N PHE A 327 -5.48 3.76 -9.60
CA PHE A 327 -6.91 3.82 -9.34
C PHE A 327 -7.48 2.45 -8.97
N ALA A 328 -8.54 2.46 -8.20
CA ALA A 328 -9.26 1.24 -7.79
C ALA A 328 -10.68 1.56 -7.35
N VAL A 329 -11.51 0.53 -7.30
CA VAL A 329 -12.84 0.56 -6.71
C VAL A 329 -12.82 -0.24 -5.42
N GLN A 330 -12.89 0.44 -4.29
CA GLN A 330 -12.94 -0.17 -2.97
C GLN A 330 -14.36 -0.62 -2.64
N ASN A 331 -14.51 -1.84 -2.16
CA ASN A 331 -15.74 -2.34 -1.57
C ASN A 331 -15.88 -1.80 -0.14
N THR A 332 -16.97 -1.07 0.13
CA THR A 332 -17.21 -0.41 1.42
C THR A 332 -18.37 -1.03 2.21
N THR A 333 -18.83 -2.20 1.81
CA THR A 333 -19.96 -2.87 2.43
C THR A 333 -19.68 -3.22 3.90
N ILE A 334 -18.45 -3.64 4.22
CA ILE A 334 -17.97 -3.79 5.59
C ILE A 334 -16.99 -2.65 5.88
N PRO A 335 -17.38 -1.61 6.64
CA PRO A 335 -16.57 -0.42 6.84
C PRO A 335 -15.23 -0.67 7.55
N SER A 336 -15.12 -1.71 8.37
CA SER A 336 -13.89 -2.11 9.07
C SER A 336 -12.97 -3.02 8.26
N TYR A 337 -13.40 -3.48 7.09
CA TYR A 337 -12.60 -4.32 6.20
C TYR A 337 -11.98 -3.49 5.08
N TRP A 338 -10.80 -2.97 5.34
CA TRP A 338 -10.04 -2.14 4.41
C TRP A 338 -9.26 -3.01 3.40
N SER A 339 -8.71 -2.36 2.38
CA SER A 339 -7.89 -3.00 1.33
C SER A 339 -8.63 -4.10 0.54
N ASN A 340 -9.95 -3.99 0.45
CA ASN A 340 -10.78 -4.85 -0.40
C ASN A 340 -11.16 -4.09 -1.68
N TYR A 341 -10.54 -4.45 -2.79
CA TYR A 341 -10.77 -3.84 -4.10
C TYR A 341 -11.47 -4.81 -5.06
N THR A 342 -12.28 -5.72 -4.51
CA THR A 342 -12.98 -6.77 -5.25
C THR A 342 -14.48 -6.70 -5.06
N THR A 343 -15.23 -7.40 -5.93
CA THR A 343 -16.69 -7.51 -5.86
C THR A 343 -17.19 -8.44 -4.77
N ARG A 344 -16.30 -9.16 -4.09
CA ARG A 344 -16.68 -10.11 -3.05
C ARG A 344 -16.27 -9.59 -1.68
N GLU A 345 -17.12 -9.84 -0.72
CA GLU A 345 -16.77 -9.73 0.68
C GLU A 345 -15.94 -10.94 1.13
N PRO A 346 -15.11 -10.78 2.17
CA PRO A 346 -14.38 -11.90 2.73
C PRO A 346 -15.36 -12.96 3.21
N GLN A 347 -15.27 -14.16 2.66
CA GLN A 347 -16.06 -15.29 3.10
C GLN A 347 -15.37 -15.97 4.27
N VAL A 348 -16.10 -16.18 5.34
CA VAL A 348 -15.62 -16.92 6.50
C VAL A 348 -16.10 -18.35 6.38
N CYS A 349 -15.22 -19.25 5.98
CA CYS A 349 -15.57 -20.67 5.79
C CYS A 349 -15.34 -21.49 7.05
N LYS A 350 -16.19 -22.49 7.27
CA LYS A 350 -15.98 -23.53 8.26
C LYS A 350 -14.93 -24.51 7.73
N ASN A 351 -13.89 -24.80 8.50
CA ASN A 351 -12.91 -25.81 8.13
C ASN A 351 -13.57 -27.18 7.97
N ALA A 352 -13.25 -27.89 6.88
CA ALA A 352 -13.82 -29.20 6.53
C ALA A 352 -13.49 -30.32 7.54
N GLY A 353 -12.64 -30.07 8.53
CA GLY A 353 -12.21 -31.04 9.54
C GLY A 353 -12.98 -31.06 10.86
N GLY A 354 -14.15 -30.38 10.96
CA GLY A 354 -14.92 -30.33 12.20
C GLY A 354 -14.33 -29.45 13.30
N SER A 355 -13.24 -28.78 13.05
CA SER A 355 -12.65 -27.77 13.92
C SER A 355 -13.52 -26.50 13.90
N THR A 356 -13.72 -25.88 15.06
CA THR A 356 -14.42 -24.60 15.20
C THR A 356 -13.59 -23.40 14.73
N HIS A 357 -12.46 -23.64 14.07
CA HIS A 357 -11.61 -22.59 13.54
C HIS A 357 -12.17 -22.06 12.20
N LEU A 358 -12.49 -20.79 12.18
CA LEU A 358 -12.94 -20.11 10.97
C LEU A 358 -11.73 -19.59 10.22
N VAL A 359 -11.65 -19.87 8.94
CA VAL A 359 -10.61 -19.37 8.05
C VAL A 359 -11.27 -18.46 7.02
N LEU A 360 -10.69 -17.31 6.78
CA LEU A 360 -11.08 -16.47 5.66
C LEU A 360 -10.84 -17.22 4.36
N ASP A 361 -11.85 -17.33 3.52
CA ASP A 361 -11.70 -17.93 2.22
C ASP A 361 -11.03 -16.95 1.25
N ASN A 362 -9.71 -16.94 1.28
CA ASN A 362 -8.90 -16.24 0.30
C ASN A 362 -8.76 -17.02 -1.04
N TYR A 363 -9.36 -18.21 -1.12
CA TYR A 363 -9.28 -19.08 -2.30
C TYR A 363 -10.11 -18.58 -3.49
N PHE A 364 -11.09 -17.71 -3.25
CA PHE A 364 -11.83 -17.04 -4.31
C PHE A 364 -11.50 -15.57 -4.28
N PRO A 365 -10.45 -15.14 -4.98
CA PRO A 365 -10.26 -13.72 -5.21
C PRO A 365 -11.54 -13.20 -5.86
N GLY A 366 -12.13 -12.16 -5.30
CA GLY A 366 -13.29 -11.52 -5.90
C GLY A 366 -12.95 -11.05 -7.32
N ALA A 367 -13.96 -10.89 -8.16
CA ALA A 367 -13.76 -10.33 -9.49
C ALA A 367 -13.43 -8.84 -9.38
N ASP A 368 -12.80 -8.30 -10.42
CA ASP A 368 -12.55 -6.88 -10.55
C ASP A 368 -13.89 -6.12 -10.67
N PRO A 369 -14.12 -5.09 -9.89
CA PRO A 369 -15.31 -4.24 -10.03
C PRO A 369 -15.35 -3.46 -11.36
N ILE A 370 -14.21 -3.23 -12.00
CA ILE A 370 -14.08 -2.50 -13.24
C ILE A 370 -13.93 -3.48 -14.40
N ASP A 371 -14.70 -3.29 -15.47
CA ASP A 371 -14.59 -4.02 -16.73
C ASP A 371 -13.64 -3.30 -17.70
N ASN A 372 -13.93 -2.03 -17.95
CA ASN A 372 -13.08 -1.20 -18.78
C ASN A 372 -13.06 0.25 -18.30
N THR A 373 -12.05 1.01 -18.74
CA THR A 373 -11.86 2.40 -18.33
C THR A 373 -11.54 3.29 -19.52
N THR A 374 -12.16 4.48 -19.55
CA THR A 374 -11.89 5.54 -20.51
C THR A 374 -11.26 6.72 -19.79
N LEU A 375 -10.19 7.27 -20.34
CA LEU A 375 -9.52 8.48 -19.85
C LEU A 375 -9.67 9.60 -20.88
N ILE A 376 -10.20 10.74 -20.44
CA ILE A 376 -10.52 11.88 -21.28
C ILE A 376 -9.71 13.10 -20.86
N TYR A 377 -9.08 13.76 -21.81
CA TYR A 377 -8.40 15.06 -21.67
C TYR A 377 -9.07 16.08 -22.57
N GLU A 378 -9.50 17.22 -22.01
CA GLU A 378 -10.09 18.34 -22.79
C GLU A 378 -11.14 17.85 -23.79
N ASN A 379 -12.05 16.95 -23.38
CA ASN A 379 -13.06 16.30 -24.22
C ASN A 379 -12.51 15.36 -25.32
N THR A 380 -11.22 15.07 -25.33
CA THR A 380 -10.61 14.10 -26.24
C THR A 380 -10.26 12.83 -25.49
N GLN A 381 -10.63 11.67 -26.04
CA GLN A 381 -10.29 10.38 -25.45
C GLN A 381 -8.79 10.11 -25.62
N ARG A 382 -8.08 10.05 -24.50
CA ARG A 382 -6.70 9.57 -24.49
C ARG A 382 -6.64 8.05 -24.53
N LEU A 383 -7.52 7.41 -23.77
CA LEU A 383 -7.75 5.97 -23.79
C LEU A 383 -9.24 5.74 -23.94
N ALA A 384 -9.65 4.89 -24.84
CA ALA A 384 -11.04 4.58 -25.12
C ALA A 384 -11.33 3.13 -24.75
N ASN A 385 -12.18 2.89 -23.77
CA ASN A 385 -12.68 1.55 -23.39
C ASN A 385 -11.57 0.50 -23.26
N MET A 386 -10.47 0.84 -22.56
CA MET A 386 -9.40 -0.10 -22.28
C MET A 386 -9.85 -1.08 -21.20
N GLY A 387 -9.66 -2.38 -21.47
CA GLY A 387 -9.99 -3.44 -20.51
C GLY A 387 -9.20 -3.31 -19.21
N SER A 388 -9.81 -3.75 -18.12
CA SER A 388 -9.19 -3.75 -16.79
C SER A 388 -7.89 -4.55 -16.74
N ASP A 389 -7.79 -5.62 -17.52
CA ASP A 389 -6.60 -6.46 -17.69
C ASP A 389 -5.37 -5.68 -18.18
N TYR A 390 -5.58 -4.66 -19.02
CA TYR A 390 -4.49 -3.78 -19.47
C TYR A 390 -3.83 -3.09 -18.27
N PHE A 391 -4.62 -2.47 -17.38
CA PHE A 391 -4.10 -1.72 -16.24
C PHE A 391 -3.59 -2.60 -15.09
N SER A 392 -4.10 -3.84 -14.99
CA SER A 392 -3.73 -4.77 -13.90
C SER A 392 -2.56 -5.66 -14.25
N TYR A 393 -2.36 -5.99 -15.52
CA TYR A 393 -1.34 -6.96 -15.96
C TYR A 393 -0.39 -6.41 -17.01
N VAL A 394 -0.91 -5.83 -18.11
CA VAL A 394 -0.07 -5.44 -19.25
C VAL A 394 0.79 -4.22 -18.92
N GLU A 395 0.19 -3.16 -18.43
CA GLU A 395 0.91 -1.95 -18.06
C GLU A 395 1.94 -2.19 -16.95
N PRO A 396 1.62 -2.89 -15.83
CA PRO A 396 2.60 -3.23 -14.83
C PRO A 396 3.74 -4.12 -15.33
N TYR A 397 3.47 -4.99 -16.30
CA TYR A 397 4.51 -5.85 -16.87
C TYR A 397 5.65 -5.04 -17.52
N TYR A 398 5.31 -3.91 -18.17
CA TYR A 398 6.31 -3.06 -18.83
C TYR A 398 6.85 -1.93 -17.95
N ALA A 399 6.03 -1.35 -17.08
CA ALA A 399 6.36 -0.13 -16.35
C ALA A 399 6.64 -0.35 -14.85
N ALA A 400 6.28 -1.50 -14.29
CA ALA A 400 6.44 -1.82 -12.87
C ALA A 400 7.36 -3.03 -12.67
N PRO A 401 8.06 -3.13 -11.52
CA PRO A 401 8.89 -4.30 -11.21
C PRO A 401 8.08 -5.54 -10.85
N VAL A 402 6.81 -5.39 -10.48
CA VAL A 402 5.95 -6.48 -10.00
C VAL A 402 4.53 -6.27 -10.51
N ILE A 403 3.90 -7.36 -10.92
CA ILE A 403 2.47 -7.42 -11.18
C ILE A 403 1.79 -7.80 -9.85
N PRO A 404 0.75 -7.06 -9.39
CA PRO A 404 0.02 -7.40 -8.17
C PRO A 404 -0.59 -8.80 -8.23
N THR A 405 -0.48 -9.55 -7.14
CA THR A 405 -1.08 -10.88 -7.02
C THR A 405 -2.59 -10.82 -6.74
N PHE A 406 -3.06 -9.69 -6.22
CA PHE A 406 -4.47 -9.48 -5.89
C PHE A 406 -5.18 -8.68 -6.99
N THR A 407 -6.43 -9.02 -7.24
CA THR A 407 -7.30 -8.35 -8.21
C THR A 407 -7.72 -6.96 -7.72
N GLY A 408 -7.99 -6.05 -8.65
CA GLY A 408 -8.57 -4.73 -8.36
C GLY A 408 -7.56 -3.59 -8.24
N TYR A 409 -6.27 -3.87 -8.40
CA TYR A 409 -5.23 -2.84 -8.46
C TYR A 409 -4.96 -2.44 -9.91
N HIS A 410 -5.05 -1.14 -10.21
CA HIS A 410 -4.84 -0.61 -11.56
C HIS A 410 -3.80 0.49 -11.54
N VAL A 411 -2.92 0.48 -12.53
CA VAL A 411 -1.92 1.54 -12.75
C VAL A 411 -1.91 1.96 -14.21
N TYR A 412 -1.73 3.24 -14.44
CA TYR A 412 -1.40 3.80 -15.74
C TYR A 412 -0.15 4.68 -15.62
N SER A 413 0.91 4.32 -16.31
CA SER A 413 2.19 5.03 -16.28
C SER A 413 2.32 5.99 -17.45
N TYR A 414 2.77 7.20 -17.19
CA TYR A 414 3.19 8.19 -18.20
C TYR A 414 4.70 8.14 -18.42
N SER A 415 5.41 7.41 -17.56
CA SER A 415 6.84 7.25 -17.59
C SER A 415 7.20 5.86 -18.12
N LEU A 416 8.36 5.73 -18.74
CA LEU A 416 8.89 4.43 -19.14
C LEU A 416 9.17 3.52 -17.92
N ASP A 417 9.58 4.13 -16.82
CA ASP A 417 9.72 3.49 -15.52
C ASP A 417 9.33 4.50 -14.44
N PHE A 418 8.22 4.27 -13.74
CA PHE A 418 7.73 5.20 -12.73
C PHE A 418 8.47 5.09 -11.39
N ILE A 419 9.33 4.09 -11.20
CA ILE A 419 10.15 3.95 -10.00
C ILE A 419 11.43 4.77 -10.09
N CYS A 420 12.00 4.89 -11.28
CA CYS A 420 13.19 5.69 -11.50
C CYS A 420 12.93 7.15 -11.16
N LEU A 421 13.81 7.77 -10.36
CA LEU A 421 13.71 9.20 -10.02
C LEU A 421 14.02 10.11 -11.20
N ASP A 422 14.80 9.63 -12.16
CA ASP A 422 15.12 10.39 -13.35
C ASP A 422 13.87 10.67 -14.19
N PRO A 423 13.80 11.80 -14.89
CA PRO A 423 12.64 12.15 -15.71
C PRO A 423 12.58 11.29 -16.97
N LEU A 424 11.76 10.26 -16.96
CA LEU A 424 11.53 9.33 -18.07
C LEU A 424 10.17 9.50 -18.75
N GLY A 425 9.52 10.63 -18.58
CA GLY A 425 8.21 10.96 -19.12
C GLY A 425 7.21 11.33 -18.03
N SER A 426 6.30 12.24 -18.37
CA SER A 426 5.24 12.68 -17.46
C SER A 426 4.19 13.49 -18.25
N THR A 427 3.03 13.69 -17.63
CA THR A 427 1.96 14.55 -18.16
C THR A 427 1.61 15.64 -17.18
N ASN A 428 1.62 16.91 -17.60
CA ASN A 428 1.36 18.03 -16.70
C ASN A 428 -0.15 18.28 -16.54
N TYR A 429 -0.73 17.78 -15.46
CA TYR A 429 -2.14 17.95 -15.11
C TYR A 429 -2.48 19.39 -14.68
N GLY A 430 -1.51 20.15 -14.20
CA GLY A 430 -1.72 21.56 -13.86
C GLY A 430 -2.02 22.45 -15.08
N LYS A 431 -1.73 21.97 -16.29
CA LYS A 431 -2.04 22.66 -17.54
C LYS A 431 -3.31 22.16 -18.24
N LEU A 432 -3.80 20.98 -17.83
CA LEU A 432 -5.05 20.42 -18.33
C LEU A 432 -6.20 20.95 -17.46
N THR A 433 -7.21 21.57 -18.10
CA THR A 433 -8.36 22.11 -17.35
C THR A 433 -9.37 21.04 -17.00
N ASN A 434 -9.56 20.05 -17.88
CA ASN A 434 -10.50 18.96 -17.70
C ASN A 434 -9.83 17.61 -17.92
N VAL A 435 -9.72 16.84 -16.85
CA VAL A 435 -9.32 15.45 -16.90
C VAL A 435 -10.40 14.62 -16.23
N SER A 436 -10.96 13.66 -16.96
CA SER A 436 -12.01 12.78 -16.44
C SER A 436 -11.64 11.32 -16.67
N ILE A 437 -11.92 10.48 -15.68
CA ILE A 437 -11.82 9.04 -15.79
C ILE A 437 -13.21 8.43 -15.67
N ILE A 438 -13.52 7.49 -16.55
CA ILE A 438 -14.83 6.83 -16.63
C ILE A 438 -14.60 5.33 -16.52
N PRO A 439 -14.63 4.77 -15.31
CA PRO A 439 -14.64 3.32 -15.09
C PRO A 439 -16.03 2.77 -15.37
N ILE A 440 -16.11 1.71 -16.15
CA ILE A 440 -17.36 0.97 -16.43
C ILE A 440 -17.36 -0.27 -15.56
N ALA A 441 -18.47 -0.47 -14.82
CA ALA A 441 -18.60 -1.58 -13.90
C ALA A 441 -18.68 -2.92 -14.60
N SER A 442 -18.03 -3.93 -14.02
CA SER A 442 -18.12 -5.33 -14.46
C SER A 442 -19.53 -5.91 -14.24
N ALA A 443 -19.82 -7.02 -14.90
CA ALA A 443 -21.07 -7.74 -14.72
C ALA A 443 -21.25 -8.20 -13.26
N ASP A 444 -20.17 -8.66 -12.61
CA ASP A 444 -20.18 -9.09 -11.22
C ASP A 444 -20.50 -7.92 -10.27
N ALA A 445 -19.90 -6.76 -10.48
CA ALA A 445 -20.17 -5.56 -9.68
C ALA A 445 -21.64 -5.12 -9.80
N LYS A 446 -22.20 -5.17 -11.00
CA LYS A 446 -23.64 -4.88 -11.23
C LYS A 446 -24.52 -5.88 -10.52
N CYS A 447 -24.17 -7.15 -10.56
CA CYS A 447 -24.90 -8.23 -9.89
C CYS A 447 -24.95 -8.03 -8.37
N VAL A 448 -23.81 -7.85 -7.72
CA VAL A 448 -23.74 -7.71 -6.24
C VAL A 448 -24.32 -6.39 -5.73
N SER A 449 -24.48 -5.39 -6.60
CA SER A 449 -25.10 -4.11 -6.27
C SER A 449 -26.62 -4.09 -6.41
N THR A 450 -27.21 -5.15 -6.99
CA THR A 450 -28.69 -5.30 -7.02
C THR A 450 -29.18 -6.01 -5.77
N PRO A 451 -30.34 -5.60 -5.20
CA PRO A 451 -30.98 -6.36 -4.14
C PRO A 451 -31.23 -7.81 -4.62
N TYR A 452 -31.07 -8.76 -3.70
CA TYR A 452 -31.36 -10.16 -4.00
C TYR A 452 -32.81 -10.31 -4.48
N SER A 453 -33.00 -10.96 -5.61
CA SER A 453 -34.28 -11.39 -6.10
C SER A 453 -34.19 -12.82 -6.58
N ALA A 454 -35.07 -13.70 -6.09
CA ALA A 454 -35.11 -15.10 -6.51
C ALA A 454 -35.39 -15.29 -8.02
N THR A 455 -35.78 -14.21 -8.71
CA THR A 455 -36.05 -14.21 -10.16
C THR A 455 -34.87 -13.79 -11.01
N ASN A 456 -33.72 -13.44 -10.41
CA ASN A 456 -32.53 -13.04 -11.16
C ASN A 456 -31.45 -14.16 -11.10
N PRO A 457 -31.45 -15.12 -12.03
CA PRO A 457 -30.56 -16.28 -12.00
C PRO A 457 -29.09 -15.96 -12.32
N VAL A 458 -28.78 -14.72 -12.73
CA VAL A 458 -27.41 -14.30 -13.09
C VAL A 458 -26.50 -14.19 -11.87
N CYS A 459 -27.07 -14.08 -10.68
CA CYS A 459 -26.35 -13.97 -9.41
C CYS A 459 -26.49 -15.27 -8.61
N ALA A 460 -26.23 -16.39 -9.23
CA ALA A 460 -26.52 -17.74 -8.71
C ALA A 460 -25.56 -18.24 -7.61
N ASP A 461 -24.75 -17.41 -7.01
CA ASP A 461 -24.07 -17.74 -5.77
C ASP A 461 -25.11 -17.68 -4.63
N ASN A 462 -25.68 -18.85 -4.33
CA ASN A 462 -26.71 -19.11 -3.32
C ASN A 462 -26.27 -18.81 -1.86
N ASN A 463 -25.42 -17.84 -1.65
CA ASN A 463 -25.11 -17.37 -0.32
C ASN A 463 -26.05 -16.22 0.06
N ASP A 464 -27.26 -16.56 0.50
CA ASP A 464 -28.27 -15.65 1.07
C ASP A 464 -27.79 -14.90 2.33
N TRP A 465 -26.50 -15.01 2.63
CA TRP A 465 -25.88 -14.65 3.91
C TRP A 465 -25.15 -13.31 3.90
N TYR A 466 -24.96 -12.67 2.72
CA TYR A 466 -24.23 -11.43 2.59
C TYR A 466 -25.14 -10.21 2.50
N PRO A 467 -24.76 -9.09 3.15
CA PRO A 467 -25.51 -7.86 2.98
C PRO A 467 -25.46 -7.44 1.51
N ARG A 468 -26.61 -7.42 0.87
CA ARG A 468 -26.82 -6.84 -0.45
C ARG A 468 -27.82 -5.72 -0.33
N PRO A 469 -27.70 -4.63 -1.10
CA PRO A 469 -26.69 -4.35 -2.14
C PRO A 469 -25.31 -4.00 -1.56
N GLN A 470 -24.24 -4.40 -2.26
CA GLN A 470 -22.89 -3.97 -1.93
C GLN A 470 -22.68 -2.51 -2.36
N THR A 471 -21.84 -1.81 -1.62
CA THR A 471 -21.50 -0.41 -1.85
C THR A 471 -20.03 -0.25 -2.20
N PHE A 472 -19.74 0.65 -3.13
CA PHE A 472 -18.41 0.85 -3.66
C PHE A 472 -17.99 2.33 -3.66
N ARG A 473 -16.68 2.54 -3.66
CA ARG A 473 -16.04 3.86 -3.67
C ARG A 473 -14.92 3.87 -4.69
N PHE A 474 -14.88 4.88 -5.54
CA PHE A 474 -13.81 5.07 -6.51
C PHE A 474 -12.69 5.91 -5.89
N ILE A 475 -11.45 5.47 -6.07
CA ILE A 475 -10.25 6.05 -5.49
C ILE A 475 -9.23 6.25 -6.60
N VAL A 476 -8.61 7.42 -6.63
CA VAL A 476 -7.54 7.76 -7.56
C VAL A 476 -6.40 8.41 -6.80
N THR A 477 -5.20 7.91 -6.99
CA THR A 477 -3.96 8.44 -6.43
C THR A 477 -2.93 8.62 -7.52
N ALA A 478 -2.22 9.73 -7.50
CA ALA A 478 -1.19 10.04 -8.46
C ALA A 478 0.16 10.32 -7.80
N VAL A 479 1.23 9.96 -8.49
CA VAL A 479 2.60 10.33 -8.13
C VAL A 479 3.09 11.37 -9.12
N ASN A 480 3.54 12.52 -8.62
CA ASN A 480 4.06 13.62 -9.42
C ASN A 480 5.51 13.95 -9.08
N ASN A 481 6.21 14.52 -10.04
CA ASN A 481 7.54 15.09 -9.83
C ASN A 481 7.43 16.53 -9.31
N ASN A 482 8.34 16.92 -8.42
CA ASN A 482 8.52 18.29 -7.97
C ASN A 482 10.00 18.54 -7.64
N ILE A 483 10.35 19.77 -7.30
CA ILE A 483 11.72 20.18 -6.98
C ILE A 483 11.74 20.84 -5.62
N ILE A 484 12.69 20.46 -4.78
CA ILE A 484 13.01 21.15 -3.53
C ILE A 484 14.34 21.90 -3.71
N ARG A 485 14.34 23.16 -3.31
CA ARG A 485 15.57 23.98 -3.24
C ARG A 485 16.00 24.13 -1.80
N ILE A 486 17.27 23.82 -1.53
CA ILE A 486 17.92 24.06 -0.24
C ILE A 486 18.94 25.16 -0.46
N SER A 487 18.74 26.29 0.21
CA SER A 487 19.60 27.45 0.13
C SER A 487 19.56 28.26 1.43
N GLY A 488 20.72 28.77 1.87
CA GLY A 488 20.80 29.61 3.06
C GLY A 488 20.35 28.97 4.37
N GLY A 489 20.43 27.62 4.45
CA GLY A 489 20.02 26.88 5.64
C GLY A 489 18.51 26.61 5.75
N ALA A 490 17.76 26.90 4.70
CA ALA A 490 16.32 26.64 4.65
C ALA A 490 15.91 25.87 3.39
N LEU A 491 14.81 25.14 3.50
CA LEU A 491 14.20 24.39 2.43
C LEU A 491 13.00 25.17 1.90
N GLY A 492 12.85 25.26 0.60
CA GLY A 492 11.72 25.85 -0.07
C GLY A 492 11.35 25.12 -1.35
N PHE A 493 10.12 25.33 -1.82
CA PHE A 493 9.65 24.87 -3.11
C PHE A 493 9.75 26.01 -4.12
N PRO A 494 10.56 25.91 -5.16
CA PRO A 494 10.65 26.94 -6.19
C PRO A 494 9.39 26.95 -7.09
N VAL A 495 8.64 25.85 -7.11
CA VAL A 495 7.37 25.70 -7.83
C VAL A 495 6.32 25.19 -6.84
N LEU A 496 5.31 25.99 -6.58
CA LEU A 496 4.17 25.66 -5.72
C LEU A 496 3.01 25.11 -6.52
#